data_94cf25cf3713d4d9e3c4357c6dc11cca
#
_entry.id   94cf25cf3713d4d9e3c4357c6dc11cca
#
_cell.length_a   1.000
_cell.length_b   1.000
_cell.length_c   1.000
_cell.angle_alpha   90.00
_cell.angle_beta   90.00
_cell.angle_gamma   90.00
#
_symmetry.space_group_name_H-M   'P 1'
#
loop_
_entity.id
_entity.type
_entity.pdbx_description
1 polymer ?
#
loop_
_entity_poly.entity_id
_entity_poly.type
_entity_poly.pdbx_seq_one_letter_code
_entity_poly.pdbx_strand_id
1 'polypeptide(L)'
;MGDHLWMARFLLVRVAEEWGVKVSFHPKPLQQGDWNGAGCHSNYSTKAMREKGGIKVIEEAIEKLSKKHMDHIAVYGEDNELRLTGKHETGHINTFSYGVANRGASIRIPRHVAAQGYGYLEDRRPASNIGEHCPSCRSELDRLCPISQTLTGLLPSSVRLPSSPQFRCNGDMWMEAPWGTLVS
;
A
#
# COMPACT_ATOMS: atom_id res chain seq x y z
N MET A 1 -10.67 -7.70 -0.94
CA MET A 1 -9.89 -6.48 -1.25
C MET A 1 -9.29 -6.55 -2.66
N GLY A 2 -8.63 -7.64 -3.04
CA GLY A 2 -8.05 -7.80 -4.37
C GLY A 2 -9.03 -7.54 -5.52
N ASP A 3 -10.23 -8.13 -5.45
CA ASP A 3 -11.28 -7.90 -6.46
C ASP A 3 -11.69 -6.43 -6.56
N HIS A 4 -11.73 -5.71 -5.45
CA HIS A 4 -12.04 -4.27 -5.44
C HIS A 4 -10.95 -3.45 -6.12
N LEU A 5 -9.67 -3.79 -5.92
CA LEU A 5 -8.55 -3.13 -6.60
C LEU A 5 -8.61 -3.37 -8.11
N TRP A 6 -8.84 -4.62 -8.54
CA TRP A 6 -8.97 -4.95 -9.96
C TRP A 6 -10.19 -4.29 -10.60
N MET A 7 -11.31 -4.25 -9.89
CA MET A 7 -12.50 -3.54 -10.36
C MET A 7 -12.23 -2.03 -10.51
N ALA A 8 -11.54 -1.41 -9.54
CA ALA A 8 -11.17 0.00 -9.61
C ALA A 8 -10.24 0.29 -10.82
N ARG A 9 -9.23 -0.57 -11.05
CA ARG A 9 -8.36 -0.47 -12.24
C ARG A 9 -9.15 -0.61 -13.53
N PHE A 10 -10.03 -1.60 -13.61
CA PHE A 10 -10.91 -1.81 -14.79
C PHE A 10 -11.76 -0.59 -15.07
N LEU A 11 -12.47 -0.08 -14.06
CA LEU A 11 -13.33 1.09 -14.21
C LEU A 11 -12.53 2.32 -14.63
N LEU A 12 -11.33 2.52 -14.07
CA LEU A 12 -10.47 3.63 -14.44
C LEU A 12 -10.06 3.58 -15.92
N VAL A 13 -9.65 2.41 -16.40
CA VAL A 13 -9.30 2.21 -17.81
C VAL A 13 -10.50 2.49 -18.71
N ARG A 14 -11.70 1.98 -18.35
CA ARG A 14 -12.92 2.21 -19.14
C ARG A 14 -13.30 3.70 -19.21
N VAL A 15 -13.26 4.40 -18.08
CA VAL A 15 -13.55 5.84 -18.07
C VAL A 15 -12.49 6.62 -18.85
N ALA A 16 -11.21 6.26 -18.70
CA ALA A 16 -10.13 6.94 -19.41
C ALA A 16 -10.26 6.83 -20.95
N GLU A 17 -10.74 5.70 -21.46
CA GLU A 17 -11.01 5.50 -22.90
C GLU A 17 -12.04 6.49 -23.44
N GLU A 18 -13.10 6.78 -22.67
CA GLU A 18 -14.13 7.76 -23.07
C GLU A 18 -13.54 9.19 -23.20
N TRP A 19 -12.51 9.49 -22.42
CA TRP A 19 -11.84 10.78 -22.41
C TRP A 19 -10.60 10.84 -23.30
N GLY A 20 -10.26 9.75 -23.98
CA GLY A 20 -9.08 9.65 -24.82
C GLY A 20 -7.76 9.80 -24.06
N VAL A 21 -7.73 9.43 -22.78
CA VAL A 21 -6.54 9.46 -21.93
C VAL A 21 -6.00 8.06 -21.68
N LYS A 22 -4.69 7.96 -21.43
CA LYS A 22 -4.02 6.69 -21.14
C LYS A 22 -3.77 6.54 -19.64
N VAL A 23 -4.15 5.40 -19.08
CA VAL A 23 -3.87 5.03 -17.69
C VAL A 23 -2.64 4.15 -17.61
N SER A 24 -1.77 4.42 -16.65
CA SER A 24 -0.62 3.58 -16.33
C SER A 24 -0.58 3.27 -14.84
N PHE A 25 -0.38 2.00 -14.48
CA PHE A 25 -0.15 1.55 -13.10
C PHE A 25 1.32 1.31 -12.82
N HIS A 26 2.21 1.72 -13.71
CA HIS A 26 3.64 1.65 -13.50
C HIS A 26 4.05 2.52 -12.28
N PRO A 27 4.95 2.05 -11.39
CA PRO A 27 5.33 2.81 -10.19
C PRO A 27 6.01 4.15 -10.48
N LYS A 28 6.61 4.31 -11.66
CA LYS A 28 7.19 5.55 -12.16
C LYS A 28 6.79 5.76 -13.64
N PRO A 29 5.55 6.19 -13.92
CA PRO A 29 5.04 6.30 -15.30
C PRO A 29 5.82 7.33 -16.14
N LEU A 30 6.32 8.39 -15.51
CA LEU A 30 7.20 9.38 -16.13
C LEU A 30 8.60 9.24 -15.56
N GLN A 31 9.52 8.68 -16.35
CA GLN A 31 10.89 8.41 -15.91
C GLN A 31 11.82 9.62 -16.08
N GLN A 32 11.51 10.52 -17.01
CA GLN A 32 12.30 11.72 -17.26
C GLN A 32 11.72 12.92 -16.52
N GLY A 33 12.58 13.66 -15.80
CA GLY A 33 12.17 14.82 -15.02
C GLY A 33 11.87 14.48 -13.56
N ASP A 34 11.42 15.51 -12.81
CA ASP A 34 11.21 15.44 -11.36
C ASP A 34 9.71 15.19 -11.05
N TRP A 35 9.26 13.97 -11.35
CA TRP A 35 7.88 13.56 -11.14
C TRP A 35 7.74 12.62 -9.95
N ASN A 36 6.57 12.62 -9.32
CA ASN A 36 6.21 11.65 -8.29
C ASN A 36 6.02 10.25 -8.89
N GLY A 37 6.12 9.23 -8.04
CA GLY A 37 5.76 7.86 -8.38
C GLY A 37 4.33 7.53 -7.99
N ALA A 38 3.82 6.41 -8.51
CA ALA A 38 2.51 5.87 -8.19
C ALA A 38 2.62 4.70 -7.21
N GLY A 39 1.91 4.79 -6.08
CA GLY A 39 1.88 3.76 -5.04
C GLY A 39 0.48 3.24 -4.75
N CYS A 40 0.39 2.05 -4.16
CA CYS A 40 -0.84 1.47 -3.62
C CYS A 40 -0.73 1.40 -2.11
N HIS A 41 -0.94 2.53 -1.43
CA HIS A 41 -0.84 2.60 0.02
C HIS A 41 -1.96 1.79 0.67
N SER A 42 -1.60 0.92 1.61
CA SER A 42 -2.53 -0.01 2.25
C SER A 42 -2.69 0.30 3.72
N ASN A 43 -3.92 0.56 4.16
CA ASN A 43 -4.24 0.72 5.56
C ASN A 43 -4.57 -0.65 6.17
N TYR A 44 -3.92 -0.97 7.28
CA TYR A 44 -4.12 -2.22 8.01
C TYR A 44 -4.57 -1.97 9.43
N SER A 45 -5.61 -2.70 9.87
CA SER A 45 -6.13 -2.63 11.24
C SER A 45 -6.70 -3.99 11.66
N THR A 46 -6.43 -4.36 12.90
CA THR A 46 -7.08 -5.50 13.57
C THR A 46 -8.07 -5.00 14.63
N LYS A 47 -8.88 -5.91 15.17
CA LYS A 47 -9.79 -5.56 16.28
C LYS A 47 -9.02 -4.98 17.46
N ALA A 48 -7.92 -5.63 17.87
CA ALA A 48 -7.07 -5.17 18.97
C ALA A 48 -6.44 -3.78 18.72
N MET A 49 -6.08 -3.47 17.47
CA MET A 49 -5.58 -2.15 17.09
C MET A 49 -6.64 -1.04 17.23
N ARG A 50 -7.93 -1.38 17.11
CA ARG A 50 -9.05 -0.43 17.21
C ARG A 50 -9.61 -0.27 18.62
N GLU A 51 -9.14 -1.04 19.57
CA GLU A 51 -9.52 -0.93 20.98
C GLU A 51 -8.63 0.07 21.72
N LYS A 52 -9.09 0.57 22.88
CA LYS A 52 -8.33 1.52 23.69
C LYS A 52 -6.94 0.95 24.06
N GLY A 53 -5.90 1.71 23.74
CA GLY A 53 -4.50 1.28 23.93
C GLY A 53 -3.93 0.47 22.77
N GLY A 54 -4.66 0.37 21.63
CA GLY A 54 -4.24 -0.37 20.45
C GLY A 54 -2.97 0.16 19.77
N ILE A 55 -2.48 1.34 20.16
CA ILE A 55 -1.23 1.92 19.66
C ILE A 55 -0.03 0.96 19.91
N LYS A 56 0.00 0.28 21.06
CA LYS A 56 1.05 -0.71 21.36
C LYS A 56 1.02 -1.89 20.39
N VAL A 57 -0.19 -2.36 20.04
CA VAL A 57 -0.37 -3.44 19.05
C VAL A 57 0.07 -2.98 17.67
N ILE A 58 -0.14 -1.71 17.33
CA ILE A 58 0.33 -1.11 16.08
C ILE A 58 1.87 -1.08 16.07
N GLU A 59 2.52 -0.66 17.14
CA GLU A 59 3.98 -0.62 17.27
C GLU A 59 4.61 -2.01 17.18
N GLU A 60 4.05 -3.01 17.87
CA GLU A 60 4.47 -4.41 17.77
C GLU A 60 4.33 -4.95 16.33
N ALA A 61 3.25 -4.58 15.66
CA ALA A 61 3.04 -4.94 14.25
C ALA A 61 4.12 -4.32 13.35
N ILE A 62 4.44 -3.04 13.56
CA ILE A 62 5.49 -2.34 12.81
C ILE A 62 6.85 -2.99 13.03
N GLU A 63 7.19 -3.40 14.25
CA GLU A 63 8.43 -4.12 14.54
C GLU A 63 8.52 -5.44 13.77
N LYS A 64 7.42 -6.18 13.65
CA LYS A 64 7.38 -7.42 12.84
C LYS A 64 7.53 -7.15 11.36
N LEU A 65 6.88 -6.09 10.84
CA LEU A 65 7.01 -5.67 9.45
C LEU A 65 8.45 -5.26 9.11
N SER A 66 9.17 -4.66 10.06
CA SER A 66 10.57 -4.27 9.86
C SER A 66 11.49 -5.47 9.63
N LYS A 67 11.26 -6.59 10.35
CA LYS A 67 12.04 -7.83 10.23
C LYS A 67 11.85 -8.54 8.88
N LYS A 68 10.73 -8.25 8.18
CA LYS A 68 10.34 -8.84 6.89
C LYS A 68 10.35 -7.83 5.74
N HIS A 69 11.07 -6.72 5.91
CA HIS A 69 11.05 -5.62 4.96
C HIS A 69 11.36 -6.06 3.53
N MET A 70 12.50 -6.73 3.31
CA MET A 70 12.92 -7.15 1.96
C MET A 70 12.03 -8.24 1.36
N ASP A 71 11.51 -9.15 2.18
CA ASP A 71 10.55 -10.16 1.73
C ASP A 71 9.27 -9.50 1.18
N HIS A 72 8.83 -8.42 1.83
CA HIS A 72 7.68 -7.64 1.37
C HIS A 72 7.98 -6.86 0.09
N ILE A 73 9.14 -6.21 0.01
CA ILE A 73 9.56 -5.44 -1.18
C ILE A 73 9.56 -6.33 -2.41
N ALA A 74 10.02 -7.59 -2.30
CA ALA A 74 10.08 -8.53 -3.42
C ALA A 74 8.72 -8.83 -4.09
N VAL A 75 7.60 -8.61 -3.36
CA VAL A 75 6.23 -8.87 -3.85
C VAL A 75 5.39 -7.60 -3.98
N TYR A 76 5.95 -6.42 -3.74
CA TYR A 76 5.24 -5.15 -3.74
C TYR A 76 5.16 -4.44 -5.09
N GLY A 77 5.39 -5.17 -6.17
CA GLY A 77 5.29 -4.69 -7.55
C GLY A 77 6.65 -4.55 -8.23
N GLU A 78 6.66 -4.69 -9.54
CA GLU A 78 7.87 -4.53 -10.37
C GLU A 78 8.27 -3.06 -10.45
N ASP A 79 9.56 -2.81 -10.63
CA ASP A 79 10.18 -1.48 -10.79
C ASP A 79 9.89 -0.51 -9.61
N ASN A 80 9.55 -1.05 -8.43
CA ASN A 80 9.23 -0.24 -7.25
C ASN A 80 10.45 0.55 -6.72
N GLU A 81 11.66 0.14 -7.07
CA GLU A 81 12.92 0.86 -6.80
C GLU A 81 12.96 2.23 -7.50
N LEU A 82 12.30 2.37 -8.66
CA LEU A 82 12.21 3.65 -9.38
C LEU A 82 11.36 4.68 -8.62
N ARG A 83 10.48 4.23 -7.74
CA ARG A 83 9.63 5.06 -6.89
C ARG A 83 10.20 5.26 -5.49
N LEU A 84 10.71 4.18 -4.87
CA LEU A 84 11.21 4.20 -3.47
C LEU A 84 12.65 4.70 -3.39
N THR A 85 12.87 5.94 -3.78
CA THR A 85 14.20 6.58 -3.86
C THR A 85 14.59 7.36 -2.61
N GLY A 86 13.70 7.50 -1.63
CA GLY A 86 13.87 8.38 -0.47
C GLY A 86 13.58 9.86 -0.77
N LYS A 87 13.10 10.17 -1.98
CA LYS A 87 12.64 11.50 -2.41
C LYS A 87 11.14 11.48 -2.68
N HIS A 88 10.52 12.64 -2.96
CA HIS A 88 9.11 12.74 -3.34
C HIS A 88 8.15 12.06 -2.35
N GLU A 89 8.36 12.32 -1.06
CA GLU A 89 7.52 11.75 0.01
C GLU A 89 7.49 10.22 0.04
N THR A 90 8.60 9.56 -0.36
CA THR A 90 8.77 8.11 -0.28
C THR A 90 9.92 7.73 0.64
N GLY A 91 9.83 6.54 1.26
CA GLY A 91 10.99 5.91 1.90
C GLY A 91 11.98 5.39 0.86
N HIS A 92 13.21 5.09 1.30
CA HIS A 92 14.20 4.40 0.46
C HIS A 92 13.93 2.89 0.46
N ILE A 93 14.07 2.24 -0.71
CA ILE A 93 13.71 0.82 -0.88
C ILE A 93 14.45 -0.12 0.09
N ASN A 94 15.72 0.15 0.39
CA ASN A 94 16.55 -0.69 1.25
C ASN A 94 16.47 -0.32 2.74
N THR A 95 15.68 0.71 3.09
CA THR A 95 15.64 1.21 4.47
C THR A 95 14.21 1.21 4.99
N PHE A 96 13.98 0.43 6.04
CA PHE A 96 12.70 0.48 6.75
C PHE A 96 12.67 1.65 7.72
N SER A 97 11.59 2.41 7.67
CA SER A 97 11.34 3.51 8.61
C SER A 97 9.86 3.59 8.95
N TYR A 98 9.54 4.16 10.11
CA TYR A 98 8.16 4.49 10.45
C TYR A 98 8.08 5.81 11.20
N GLY A 99 6.91 6.41 11.21
CA GLY A 99 6.70 7.65 11.96
C GLY A 99 5.26 8.14 11.94
N VAL A 100 4.95 9.01 12.89
CA VAL A 100 3.64 9.68 12.97
C VAL A 100 3.58 10.80 11.95
N ALA A 101 2.54 10.78 11.11
CA ALA A 101 2.30 11.75 10.04
C ALA A 101 3.47 11.95 9.06
N ASN A 102 4.43 11.02 9.03
CA ASN A 102 5.60 11.10 8.16
C ASN A 102 5.33 10.44 6.79
N ARG A 103 5.26 11.24 5.73
CA ARG A 103 5.05 10.75 4.36
C ARG A 103 6.30 10.11 3.74
N GLY A 104 7.49 10.46 4.23
CA GLY A 104 8.76 9.85 3.80
C GLY A 104 9.09 8.52 4.49
N ALA A 105 8.19 7.99 5.32
CA ALA A 105 8.40 6.71 6.01
C ALA A 105 7.81 5.54 5.22
N SER A 106 8.36 4.33 5.45
CA SER A 106 7.81 3.07 4.94
C SER A 106 6.43 2.77 5.52
N ILE A 107 6.29 3.00 6.83
CA ILE A 107 5.01 2.85 7.55
C ILE A 107 4.65 4.19 8.21
N ARG A 108 3.42 4.62 7.99
CA ARG A 108 2.89 5.83 8.61
C ARG A 108 1.81 5.49 9.64
N ILE A 109 1.95 6.06 10.84
CA ILE A 109 0.86 6.12 11.81
C ILE A 109 0.15 7.46 11.58
N PRO A 110 -1.15 7.48 11.25
CA PRO A 110 -1.88 8.73 11.05
C PRO A 110 -1.91 9.58 12.34
N ARG A 111 -1.90 10.91 12.19
CA ARG A 111 -1.86 11.84 13.32
C ARG A 111 -3.00 11.60 14.31
N HIS A 112 -4.21 11.38 13.81
CA HIS A 112 -5.37 11.12 14.66
C HIS A 112 -5.27 9.79 15.42
N VAL A 113 -4.69 8.75 14.81
CA VAL A 113 -4.44 7.45 15.46
C VAL A 113 -3.46 7.61 16.63
N ALA A 114 -2.38 8.36 16.42
CA ALA A 114 -1.41 8.64 17.48
C ALA A 114 -2.04 9.45 18.62
N ALA A 115 -2.89 10.43 18.32
CA ALA A 115 -3.58 11.24 19.32
C ALA A 115 -4.65 10.45 20.09
N GLN A 116 -5.38 9.56 19.43
CA GLN A 116 -6.41 8.71 20.05
C GLN A 116 -5.84 7.51 20.79
N GLY A 117 -4.66 7.05 20.39
CA GLY A 117 -4.01 5.87 20.94
C GLY A 117 -4.54 4.53 20.43
N TYR A 118 -5.30 4.52 19.33
CA TYR A 118 -5.81 3.32 18.67
C TYR A 118 -6.20 3.62 17.20
N GLY A 119 -6.30 2.58 16.35
CA GLY A 119 -6.76 2.74 14.96
C GLY A 119 -6.09 1.79 13.97
N TYR A 120 -5.19 2.30 13.12
CA TYR A 120 -4.58 1.57 12.02
C TYR A 120 -3.18 2.09 11.68
N LEU A 121 -2.43 1.30 10.93
CA LEU A 121 -1.20 1.72 10.27
C LEU A 121 -1.41 1.79 8.76
N GLU A 122 -0.60 2.60 8.08
CA GLU A 122 -0.56 2.70 6.62
C GLU A 122 0.79 2.17 6.12
N ASP A 123 0.78 1.10 5.30
CA ASP A 123 1.96 0.67 4.56
C ASP A 123 2.05 1.43 3.23
N ARG A 124 3.12 2.19 3.07
CA ARG A 124 3.35 3.08 1.93
C ARG A 124 4.32 2.49 0.90
N ARG A 125 4.82 1.28 1.15
CA ARG A 125 5.84 0.60 0.32
C ARG A 125 5.28 0.00 -0.98
N PRO A 126 4.02 -0.52 -1.05
CA PRO A 126 3.54 -1.17 -2.27
C PRO A 126 3.44 -0.20 -3.44
N ALA A 127 3.81 -0.67 -4.64
CA ALA A 127 3.66 0.04 -5.90
C ALA A 127 2.23 -0.06 -6.45
N SER A 128 1.86 0.83 -7.35
CA SER A 128 0.53 0.85 -7.97
C SER A 128 0.23 -0.38 -8.84
N ASN A 129 1.27 -1.07 -9.35
CA ASN A 129 1.17 -2.30 -10.14
C ASN A 129 1.22 -3.59 -9.30
N ILE A 130 1.15 -3.50 -7.96
CA ILE A 130 1.13 -4.69 -7.11
C ILE A 130 0.10 -5.71 -7.59
N GLY A 131 0.50 -6.97 -7.76
CA GLY A 131 -0.37 -8.08 -8.20
C GLY A 131 -0.63 -8.15 -9.71
N GLU A 132 -0.07 -7.28 -10.56
CA GLU A 132 -0.27 -7.36 -12.02
C GLU A 132 0.40 -8.59 -12.65
N HIS A 133 1.56 -8.97 -12.16
CA HIS A 133 2.38 -10.05 -12.75
C HIS A 133 2.22 -11.42 -12.08
N CYS A 134 1.26 -11.58 -11.18
CA CYS A 134 0.95 -12.86 -10.56
C CYS A 134 -0.38 -13.43 -11.09
N PRO A 135 -0.37 -14.35 -12.08
CA PRO A 135 -1.60 -14.94 -12.63
C PRO A 135 -2.43 -15.72 -11.61
N SER A 136 -1.78 -16.22 -10.54
CA SER A 136 -2.42 -16.93 -9.42
C SER A 136 -2.95 -15.99 -8.33
N CYS A 137 -2.61 -14.70 -8.36
CA CYS A 137 -2.89 -13.76 -7.27
C CYS A 137 -4.32 -13.22 -7.24
N ARG A 138 -5.21 -13.59 -8.16
CA ARG A 138 -6.62 -13.16 -8.10
C ARG A 138 -7.33 -13.60 -6.81
N SER A 139 -7.02 -14.81 -6.33
CA SER A 139 -7.56 -15.33 -5.06
C SER A 139 -6.57 -15.19 -3.88
N GLU A 140 -5.34 -14.80 -4.17
CA GLU A 140 -4.24 -14.76 -3.22
C GLU A 140 -3.88 -13.35 -2.73
N LEU A 141 -4.38 -12.26 -3.36
CA LEU A 141 -4.21 -10.90 -2.81
C LEU A 141 -4.77 -10.78 -1.38
N ASP A 142 -5.80 -11.57 -1.07
CA ASP A 142 -6.30 -11.69 0.30
C ASP A 142 -5.40 -12.57 1.20
N ARG A 143 -4.65 -13.51 0.59
CA ARG A 143 -3.69 -14.40 1.29
C ARG A 143 -2.27 -13.84 1.27
N LEU A 144 -1.92 -13.07 0.26
CA LEU A 144 -0.59 -12.52 0.01
C LEU A 144 -0.46 -11.03 0.39
N CYS A 145 -1.41 -10.47 1.15
CA CYS A 145 -1.05 -9.25 1.84
C CYS A 145 0.07 -9.64 2.82
N PRO A 146 1.36 -9.34 2.53
CA PRO A 146 2.50 -9.76 3.36
C PRO A 146 2.33 -9.25 4.78
N ILE A 147 1.60 -8.14 4.95
CA ILE A 147 1.16 -7.61 6.24
C ILE A 147 0.29 -8.65 6.96
N SER A 148 -0.71 -9.21 6.27
CA SER A 148 -1.61 -10.21 6.85
C SER A 148 -0.83 -11.45 7.29
N GLN A 149 0.05 -12.00 6.44
CA GLN A 149 0.84 -13.20 6.76
C GLN A 149 1.85 -12.95 7.90
N THR A 150 2.52 -11.82 7.88
CA THR A 150 3.48 -11.45 8.94
C THR A 150 2.76 -11.27 10.28
N LEU A 151 1.50 -10.83 10.26
CA LEU A 151 0.73 -10.53 11.47
C LEU A 151 -0.21 -11.67 11.90
N THR A 152 -0.54 -12.64 11.02
CA THR A 152 -1.33 -13.83 11.39
C THR A 152 -0.58 -14.76 12.36
N GLY A 153 0.76 -14.74 12.35
CA GLY A 153 1.56 -15.38 13.42
C GLY A 153 1.34 -14.79 14.82
N LEU A 154 0.56 -13.72 14.95
CA LEU A 154 0.16 -13.07 16.20
C LEU A 154 -1.13 -13.60 16.80
N LEU A 155 -1.93 -14.36 16.06
CA LEU A 155 -3.19 -14.88 16.55
C LEU A 155 -2.98 -16.30 17.09
N PRO A 156 -3.42 -16.59 18.32
CA PRO A 156 -3.48 -17.97 18.77
C PRO A 156 -4.36 -18.76 17.79
N SER A 157 -4.00 -20.02 17.57
CA SER A 157 -4.62 -20.94 16.61
C SER A 157 -6.14 -21.17 16.77
N SER A 158 -6.76 -20.57 17.77
CA SER A 158 -8.20 -20.64 18.08
C SER A 158 -9.03 -19.47 17.54
N VAL A 159 -8.43 -18.42 16.97
CA VAL A 159 -9.17 -17.26 16.45
C VAL A 159 -9.40 -17.43 14.95
N ARG A 160 -10.61 -17.83 14.56
CA ARG A 160 -11.10 -17.67 13.18
C ARG A 160 -11.14 -16.19 12.87
N LEU A 161 -10.38 -15.78 11.86
CA LEU A 161 -10.46 -14.42 11.30
C LEU A 161 -11.90 -14.16 10.86
N PRO A 162 -12.52 -13.03 11.26
CA PRO A 162 -13.75 -12.59 10.62
C PRO A 162 -13.45 -12.35 9.13
N SER A 163 -14.40 -12.70 8.29
CA SER A 163 -14.33 -12.79 6.84
C SER A 163 -14.15 -11.46 6.12
N SER A 164 -13.21 -10.64 6.49
CA SER A 164 -12.53 -9.60 5.70
C SER A 164 -11.85 -8.54 6.59
N PRO A 165 -10.53 -8.38 6.54
CA PRO A 165 -9.89 -7.15 7.00
C PRO A 165 -10.36 -5.99 6.11
N GLN A 166 -10.77 -4.88 6.71
CA GLN A 166 -11.13 -3.68 5.94
C GLN A 166 -9.84 -2.98 5.53
N PHE A 167 -9.46 -3.13 4.27
CA PHE A 167 -8.39 -2.36 3.65
C PHE A 167 -8.98 -1.19 2.86
N ARG A 168 -8.42 -0.02 3.01
CA ARG A 168 -8.71 1.14 2.17
C ARG A 168 -7.46 1.47 1.36
N CYS A 169 -7.53 1.38 0.05
CA CYS A 169 -6.47 1.88 -0.82
C CYS A 169 -6.74 3.36 -1.09
N ASN A 170 -5.83 4.22 -0.70
CA ASN A 170 -5.74 5.56 -1.23
C ASN A 170 -4.74 5.48 -2.38
N GLY A 171 -5.21 5.22 -3.59
CA GLY A 171 -4.35 5.17 -4.75
C GLY A 171 -4.16 6.56 -5.33
N ASP A 172 -2.94 7.05 -5.36
CA ASP A 172 -2.55 8.15 -6.24
C ASP A 172 -2.38 7.56 -7.63
N MET A 173 -3.41 7.69 -8.47
CA MET A 173 -3.40 7.22 -9.85
C MET A 173 -3.15 8.40 -10.78
N TRP A 174 -2.24 8.22 -11.71
CA TRP A 174 -1.90 9.22 -12.72
C TRP A 174 -2.62 8.95 -14.04
N MET A 175 -3.20 10.00 -14.61
CA MET A 175 -3.77 9.99 -15.96
C MET A 175 -2.94 10.88 -16.89
N GLU A 176 -2.55 10.36 -18.04
CA GLU A 176 -1.84 11.08 -19.08
C GLU A 176 -2.80 11.38 -20.23
N ALA A 177 -3.00 12.66 -20.52
CA ALA A 177 -3.80 13.09 -21.68
C ALA A 177 -2.97 12.99 -22.98
N PRO A 178 -3.57 12.70 -24.15
CA PRO A 178 -2.85 12.55 -25.41
C PRO A 178 -2.09 13.80 -25.86
N TRP A 179 -2.27 14.93 -25.18
CA TRP A 179 -1.63 16.22 -25.48
C TRP A 179 -0.61 16.64 -24.42
N GLY A 180 -0.08 15.72 -23.62
CA GLY A 180 0.96 16.02 -22.64
C GLY A 180 0.51 16.86 -21.43
N THR A 181 -0.79 16.97 -21.18
CA THR A 181 -1.30 17.64 -19.99
C THR A 181 -1.53 16.60 -18.89
N LEU A 182 -0.75 16.68 -17.83
CA LEU A 182 -0.93 15.87 -16.62
C LEU A 182 -2.04 16.49 -15.76
N VAL A 183 -3.03 15.69 -15.40
CA VAL A 183 -4.06 16.06 -14.42
C VAL A 183 -3.79 15.25 -13.16
N SER A 184 -3.42 15.93 -12.09
CA SER A 184 -3.21 15.35 -10.74
C SER A 184 -4.52 15.28 -9.95
#